data_9c67b5e10c20fb481e339b7247bee5bd
#
_entry.id   9c67b5e10c20fb481e339b7247bee5bd
#
_cell.length_a   1.000
_cell.length_b   1.000
_cell.length_c   1.000
_cell.angle_alpha   90.00
_cell.angle_beta   90.00
_cell.angle_gamma   90.00
#
_symmetry.space_group_name_H-M   'P 1'
#
loop_
_entity.id
_entity.type
_entity.pdbx_description
1 polymer ?
#
loop_
_entity_poly.entity_id
_entity_poly.type
_entity_poly.pdbx_seq_one_letter_code
_entity_poly.pdbx_strand_id
1 'polypeptide(L)'
;MKNFKRILLAVVAVFAVVLLVGCGAKSDNGTYVYKPTKSEVKEILEEQGAPSSSVDALIDNVKLEVSVTIKDKKGSLKIKGEMMGQKTDQSFDMKVDQQKKTLQSKTGEGEKVKYKVSGDVFTFDLSGEESSEHAAALEMFKNAKFKRTK
;
A
#
# COMPACT_ATOMS: atom_id res chain seq x y z
N MET A 1 18.15 -21.00 47.00
CA MET A 1 17.05 -20.03 46.98
C MET A 1 17.39 -18.69 46.32
N LYS A 2 18.60 -18.17 46.41
CA LYS A 2 18.98 -16.93 45.70
C LYS A 2 18.92 -17.03 44.16
N ASN A 3 19.16 -18.21 43.59
CA ASN A 3 19.16 -18.43 42.16
C ASN A 3 17.74 -18.54 41.58
N PHE A 4 16.79 -19.00 42.39
CA PHE A 4 15.37 -19.11 41.93
C PHE A 4 14.72 -17.75 41.72
N LYS A 5 15.00 -16.78 42.60
CA LYS A 5 14.53 -15.40 42.45
C LYS A 5 15.13 -14.71 41.22
N ARG A 6 16.39 -15.00 40.88
CA ARG A 6 17.06 -14.45 39.70
C ARG A 6 16.51 -15.06 38.41
N ILE A 7 16.21 -16.36 38.42
CA ILE A 7 15.60 -17.06 37.29
C ILE A 7 14.18 -16.56 37.09
N LEU A 8 13.40 -16.37 38.15
CA LEU A 8 12.04 -15.82 38.05
C LEU A 8 12.02 -14.39 37.50
N LEU A 9 12.96 -13.54 37.95
CA LEU A 9 13.11 -12.18 37.41
C LEU A 9 13.55 -12.19 35.95
N ALA A 10 14.42 -13.11 35.54
CA ALA A 10 14.81 -13.23 34.14
C ALA A 10 13.63 -13.70 33.24
N VAL A 11 12.84 -14.65 33.73
CA VAL A 11 11.64 -15.13 33.01
C VAL A 11 10.59 -14.01 32.90
N VAL A 12 10.34 -13.25 33.96
CA VAL A 12 9.43 -12.11 33.95
C VAL A 12 9.94 -11.02 32.99
N ALA A 13 11.24 -10.76 32.96
CA ALA A 13 11.82 -9.79 32.02
C ALA A 13 11.67 -10.25 30.56
N VAL A 14 11.85 -11.53 30.28
CA VAL A 14 11.64 -12.10 28.94
C VAL A 14 10.16 -12.02 28.54
N PHE A 15 9.24 -12.33 29.47
CA PHE A 15 7.81 -12.18 29.20
C PHE A 15 7.41 -10.72 29.04
N ALA A 16 7.97 -9.79 29.76
CA ALA A 16 7.73 -8.36 29.60
C ALA A 16 8.22 -7.85 28.24
N VAL A 17 9.37 -8.34 27.76
CA VAL A 17 9.89 -8.00 26.43
C VAL A 17 8.99 -8.58 25.32
N VAL A 18 8.50 -9.80 25.49
CA VAL A 18 7.57 -10.42 24.54
C VAL A 18 6.23 -9.70 24.52
N LEU A 19 5.74 -9.23 25.69
CA LEU A 19 4.52 -8.44 25.77
C LEU A 19 4.69 -7.03 25.19
N LEU A 20 5.87 -6.43 25.32
CA LEU A 20 6.19 -5.15 24.69
C LEU A 20 6.34 -5.26 23.17
N VAL A 21 6.83 -6.38 22.67
CA VAL A 21 6.86 -6.68 21.22
C VAL A 21 5.47 -7.05 20.71
N GLY A 22 4.62 -7.65 21.54
CA GLY A 22 3.22 -7.94 21.22
C GLY A 22 2.28 -6.74 21.29
N CYS A 23 2.63 -5.69 22.05
CA CYS A 23 1.96 -4.39 22.07
C CYS A 23 2.58 -3.37 21.10
N GLY A 24 3.68 -3.72 20.42
CA GLY A 24 4.25 -2.92 19.35
C GLY A 24 3.27 -2.81 18.20
N ALA A 25 3.31 -1.67 17.50
CA ALA A 25 2.48 -1.36 16.35
C ALA A 25 2.17 -2.62 15.52
N LYS A 26 0.88 -2.86 15.24
CA LYS A 26 0.46 -3.94 14.34
C LYS A 26 1.31 -3.85 13.09
N SER A 27 1.93 -4.96 12.69
CA SER A 27 2.66 -5.04 11.44
C SER A 27 1.75 -4.66 10.27
N ASP A 28 2.25 -3.84 9.37
CA ASP A 28 1.54 -3.50 8.13
C ASP A 28 1.66 -4.63 7.09
N ASN A 29 2.30 -5.74 7.42
CA ASN A 29 2.44 -6.88 6.52
C ASN A 29 1.08 -7.35 6.02
N GLY A 30 1.00 -7.60 4.74
CA GLY A 30 -0.20 -8.06 4.09
C GLY A 30 -0.26 -7.68 2.63
N THR A 31 -1.28 -8.15 1.96
CA THR A 31 -1.63 -7.76 0.59
C THR A 31 -2.92 -6.96 0.63
N TYR A 32 -2.85 -5.75 0.12
CA TYR A 32 -3.97 -4.81 0.07
C TYR A 32 -4.37 -4.59 -1.38
N VAL A 33 -5.64 -4.75 -1.68
CA VAL A 33 -6.15 -4.71 -3.06
C VAL A 33 -7.19 -3.59 -3.21
N TYR A 34 -7.05 -2.84 -4.29
CA TYR A 34 -8.01 -1.85 -4.75
C TYR A 34 -8.56 -2.25 -6.12
N LYS A 35 -9.87 -2.38 -6.19
CA LYS A 35 -10.62 -2.60 -7.42
C LYS A 35 -11.59 -1.45 -7.58
N PRO A 36 -11.28 -0.46 -8.41
CA PRO A 36 -12.18 0.67 -8.61
C PRO A 36 -13.50 0.22 -9.23
N THR A 37 -14.56 0.86 -8.82
CA THR A 37 -15.86 0.76 -9.49
C THR A 37 -15.82 1.41 -10.86
N LYS A 38 -16.80 1.13 -11.71
CA LYS A 38 -16.91 1.78 -13.03
C LYS A 38 -16.93 3.31 -12.92
N SER A 39 -17.63 3.84 -11.91
CA SER A 39 -17.69 5.28 -11.66
C SER A 39 -16.32 5.86 -11.30
N GLU A 40 -15.56 5.19 -10.46
CA GLU A 40 -14.20 5.61 -10.09
C GLU A 40 -13.24 5.52 -11.28
N VAL A 41 -13.33 4.47 -12.09
CA VAL A 41 -12.54 4.35 -13.34
C VAL A 41 -12.89 5.49 -14.32
N LYS A 42 -14.16 5.81 -14.44
CA LYS A 42 -14.62 6.94 -15.28
C LYS A 42 -13.99 8.24 -14.80
N GLU A 43 -14.08 8.55 -13.51
CA GLU A 43 -13.50 9.75 -12.91
C GLU A 43 -11.98 9.82 -13.15
N ILE A 44 -11.24 8.72 -12.93
CA ILE A 44 -9.80 8.64 -13.19
C ILE A 44 -9.47 8.95 -14.66
N LEU A 45 -10.22 8.40 -15.60
CA LEU A 45 -9.98 8.61 -17.03
C LEU A 45 -10.32 10.05 -17.47
N GLU A 46 -11.38 10.61 -16.94
CA GLU A 46 -11.80 12.00 -17.22
C GLU A 46 -10.79 13.00 -16.62
N GLU A 47 -10.29 12.78 -15.41
CA GLU A 47 -9.23 13.60 -14.81
C GLU A 47 -7.93 13.57 -15.63
N GLN A 48 -7.68 12.48 -16.36
CA GLN A 48 -6.57 12.38 -17.29
C GLN A 48 -6.82 12.98 -18.68
N GLY A 49 -7.96 13.62 -18.85
CA GLY A 49 -8.31 14.34 -20.07
C GLY A 49 -9.02 13.49 -21.13
N ALA A 50 -9.48 12.28 -20.79
CA ALA A 50 -10.29 11.49 -21.72
C ALA A 50 -11.70 12.11 -21.86
N PRO A 51 -12.21 12.28 -23.10
CA PRO A 51 -13.57 12.79 -23.29
C PRO A 51 -14.61 11.83 -22.71
N SER A 52 -15.59 12.34 -21.95
CA SER A 52 -16.63 11.55 -21.28
C SER A 52 -17.35 10.58 -22.23
N SER A 53 -17.62 11.00 -23.48
CA SER A 53 -18.27 10.15 -24.48
C SER A 53 -17.42 8.93 -24.88
N SER A 54 -16.11 9.09 -24.92
CA SER A 54 -15.18 7.98 -25.20
C SER A 54 -15.05 7.04 -24.00
N VAL A 55 -15.07 7.59 -22.79
CA VAL A 55 -15.02 6.82 -21.55
C VAL A 55 -16.27 5.97 -21.39
N ASP A 56 -17.46 6.54 -21.62
CA ASP A 56 -18.73 5.82 -21.52
C ASP A 56 -18.82 4.63 -22.49
N ALA A 57 -18.22 4.74 -23.67
CA ALA A 57 -18.16 3.65 -24.63
C ALA A 57 -17.19 2.51 -24.23
N LEU A 58 -16.18 2.81 -23.43
CA LEU A 58 -15.09 1.88 -23.08
C LEU A 58 -15.23 1.28 -21.68
N ILE A 59 -15.95 1.98 -20.78
CA ILE A 59 -15.96 1.67 -19.35
C ILE A 59 -16.38 0.24 -19.02
N ASP A 60 -17.27 -0.33 -19.82
CA ASP A 60 -17.72 -1.71 -19.62
C ASP A 60 -16.64 -2.77 -19.93
N ASN A 61 -15.63 -2.38 -20.70
CA ASN A 61 -14.52 -3.23 -21.13
C ASN A 61 -13.21 -2.92 -20.39
N VAL A 62 -13.25 -2.04 -19.39
CA VAL A 62 -12.09 -1.69 -18.58
C VAL A 62 -12.17 -2.40 -17.22
N LYS A 63 -11.13 -3.15 -16.89
CA LYS A 63 -10.92 -3.72 -15.56
C LYS A 63 -9.57 -3.24 -15.05
N LEU A 64 -9.55 -2.79 -13.82
CA LEU A 64 -8.34 -2.36 -13.12
C LEU A 64 -8.29 -3.00 -11.75
N GLU A 65 -7.15 -3.56 -11.41
CA GLU A 65 -6.83 -4.05 -10.08
C GLU A 65 -5.44 -3.57 -9.70
N VAL A 66 -5.34 -2.91 -8.57
CA VAL A 66 -4.06 -2.47 -8.02
C VAL A 66 -3.87 -3.13 -6.67
N SER A 67 -2.71 -3.71 -6.45
CA SER A 67 -2.38 -4.33 -5.18
C SER A 67 -1.05 -3.83 -4.63
N VAL A 68 -1.02 -3.60 -3.33
CA VAL A 68 0.19 -3.29 -2.57
C VAL A 68 0.45 -4.44 -1.62
N THR A 69 1.61 -5.07 -1.73
CA THR A 69 2.06 -6.10 -0.79
C THR A 69 3.18 -5.54 0.07
N ILE A 70 3.06 -5.70 1.37
CA ILE A 70 4.08 -5.33 2.35
C ILE A 70 4.52 -6.58 3.09
N LYS A 71 5.84 -6.82 3.11
CA LYS A 71 6.47 -7.89 3.87
C LYS A 71 7.75 -7.38 4.51
N ASP A 72 7.67 -7.03 5.79
CA ASP A 72 8.76 -6.46 6.58
C ASP A 72 9.33 -5.16 5.97
N LYS A 73 10.53 -5.19 5.42
CA LYS A 73 11.19 -4.05 4.77
C LYS A 73 11.06 -4.04 3.25
N LYS A 74 10.31 -4.97 2.70
CA LYS A 74 10.10 -5.13 1.27
C LYS A 74 8.63 -4.96 0.92
N GLY A 75 8.36 -4.52 -0.27
CA GLY A 75 7.01 -4.42 -0.79
C GLY A 75 6.98 -4.53 -2.30
N SER A 76 5.80 -4.61 -2.84
CA SER A 76 5.55 -4.53 -4.27
C SER A 76 4.25 -3.82 -4.55
N LEU A 77 4.23 -3.02 -5.60
CA LEU A 77 3.03 -2.46 -6.20
C LEU A 77 2.77 -3.22 -7.50
N LYS A 78 1.60 -3.82 -7.63
CA LYS A 78 1.21 -4.56 -8.82
C LYS A 78 -0.04 -3.93 -9.42
N ILE A 79 0.02 -3.65 -10.72
CA ILE A 79 -1.08 -3.06 -11.48
C ILE A 79 -1.48 -4.06 -12.56
N LYS A 80 -2.70 -4.53 -12.50
CA LYS A 80 -3.33 -5.36 -13.53
C LYS A 80 -4.44 -4.57 -14.19
N GLY A 81 -4.36 -4.45 -15.50
CA GLY A 81 -5.38 -3.81 -16.32
C GLY A 81 -5.85 -4.73 -17.43
N GLU A 82 -7.11 -4.60 -17.79
CA GLU A 82 -7.66 -5.18 -19.02
C GLU A 82 -8.51 -4.12 -19.69
N MET A 83 -8.19 -3.82 -20.94
CA MET A 83 -8.95 -2.88 -21.75
C MET A 83 -9.10 -3.44 -23.18
N MET A 84 -10.33 -3.60 -23.64
CA MET A 84 -10.62 -4.12 -24.98
C MET A 84 -9.94 -5.47 -25.28
N GLY A 85 -9.85 -6.36 -24.30
CA GLY A 85 -9.20 -7.67 -24.41
C GLY A 85 -7.67 -7.65 -24.30
N GLN A 86 -7.04 -6.48 -24.23
CA GLN A 86 -5.61 -6.34 -23.97
C GLN A 86 -5.36 -6.32 -22.45
N LYS A 87 -4.48 -7.19 -22.02
CA LYS A 87 -4.09 -7.32 -20.60
C LYS A 87 -2.75 -6.67 -20.34
N THR A 88 -2.69 -5.91 -19.26
CA THR A 88 -1.45 -5.32 -18.74
C THR A 88 -1.22 -5.87 -17.32
N ASP A 89 -0.01 -6.33 -17.05
CA ASP A 89 0.43 -6.76 -15.72
C ASP A 89 1.81 -6.14 -15.45
N GLN A 90 1.86 -5.18 -14.54
CA GLN A 90 3.09 -4.49 -14.17
C GLN A 90 3.33 -4.69 -12.67
N SER A 91 4.57 -4.90 -12.30
CA SER A 91 4.98 -5.06 -10.91
C SER A 91 6.22 -4.22 -10.62
N PHE A 92 6.19 -3.48 -9.53
CA PHE A 92 7.26 -2.60 -9.07
C PHE A 92 7.68 -3.02 -7.67
N ASP A 93 8.94 -3.39 -7.52
CA ASP A 93 9.51 -3.70 -6.21
C ASP A 93 9.81 -2.41 -5.43
N MET A 94 9.53 -2.44 -4.13
CA MET A 94 9.68 -1.30 -3.25
C MET A 94 10.44 -1.68 -1.97
N LYS A 95 11.11 -0.70 -1.39
CA LYS A 95 11.57 -0.71 -0.01
C LYS A 95 10.49 -0.10 0.89
N VAL A 96 10.27 -0.72 2.03
CA VAL A 96 9.25 -0.30 3.00
C VAL A 96 9.90 0.04 4.31
N ASP A 97 9.58 1.20 4.85
CA ASP A 97 9.88 1.57 6.23
C ASP A 97 8.56 1.68 7.02
N GLN A 98 8.24 0.62 7.77
CA GLN A 98 6.98 0.56 8.51
C GLN A 98 6.95 1.50 9.73
N GLN A 99 8.10 1.91 10.24
CA GLN A 99 8.17 2.86 11.35
C GLN A 99 7.86 4.29 10.85
N LYS A 100 8.44 4.67 9.73
CA LYS A 100 8.23 5.98 9.10
C LYS A 100 7.01 6.01 8.17
N LYS A 101 6.40 4.85 7.93
CA LYS A 101 5.27 4.70 7.00
C LYS A 101 5.61 5.24 5.60
N THR A 102 6.72 4.78 5.04
CA THR A 102 7.19 5.21 3.72
C THR A 102 7.47 4.04 2.79
N LEU A 103 7.22 4.27 1.52
CA LEU A 103 7.54 3.40 0.39
C LEU A 103 8.55 4.12 -0.52
N GLN A 104 9.50 3.38 -1.07
CA GLN A 104 10.47 3.91 -2.02
C GLN A 104 10.77 2.84 -3.08
N SER A 105 11.07 3.24 -4.31
CA SER A 105 11.53 2.32 -5.33
C SER A 105 12.73 1.49 -4.85
N LYS A 106 12.78 0.22 -5.20
CA LYS A 106 13.91 -0.67 -4.85
C LYS A 106 15.25 -0.17 -5.37
N THR A 107 15.26 0.53 -6.50
CA THR A 107 16.49 1.14 -7.06
C THR A 107 17.05 2.25 -6.16
N GLY A 108 16.26 2.75 -5.20
CA GLY A 108 16.63 3.88 -4.34
C GLY A 108 16.57 5.24 -5.05
N GLU A 109 16.24 5.24 -6.33
CA GLU A 109 15.93 6.44 -7.09
C GLU A 109 14.47 6.84 -6.86
N GLY A 110 14.24 8.12 -6.76
CA GLY A 110 12.91 8.67 -6.52
C GLY A 110 12.60 8.97 -5.05
N GLU A 111 11.53 9.68 -4.87
CA GLU A 111 11.08 10.16 -3.58
C GLU A 111 10.42 9.04 -2.76
N LYS A 112 10.40 9.24 -1.44
CA LYS A 112 9.68 8.38 -0.52
C LYS A 112 8.24 8.80 -0.48
N VAL A 113 7.34 7.86 -0.74
CA VAL A 113 5.90 8.07 -0.65
C VAL A 113 5.40 7.61 0.71
N LYS A 114 4.65 8.47 1.38
CA LYS A 114 4.02 8.14 2.66
C LYS A 114 2.76 7.31 2.44
N TYR A 115 2.48 6.44 3.41
CA TYR A 115 1.24 5.66 3.43
C TYR A 115 0.67 5.59 4.84
N LYS A 116 -0.59 5.19 4.93
CA LYS A 116 -1.28 4.90 6.20
C LYS A 116 -1.94 3.53 6.12
N VAL A 117 -1.90 2.80 7.23
CA VAL A 117 -2.69 1.58 7.41
C VAL A 117 -3.56 1.77 8.64
N SER A 118 -4.85 1.67 8.47
CA SER A 118 -5.85 1.76 9.54
C SER A 118 -6.71 0.50 9.50
N GLY A 119 -6.51 -0.40 10.47
CA GLY A 119 -7.14 -1.72 10.45
C GLY A 119 -6.70 -2.52 9.22
N ASP A 120 -7.65 -2.87 8.37
CA ASP A 120 -7.41 -3.62 7.13
C ASP A 120 -7.38 -2.74 5.87
N VAL A 121 -7.26 -1.42 6.04
CA VAL A 121 -7.25 -0.44 4.94
C VAL A 121 -5.90 0.24 4.84
N PHE A 122 -5.30 0.14 3.65
CA PHE A 122 -4.12 0.88 3.24
C PHE A 122 -4.53 2.06 2.36
N THR A 123 -3.90 3.22 2.57
CA THR A 123 -4.06 4.41 1.74
C THR A 123 -2.71 5.07 1.50
N PHE A 124 -2.52 5.68 0.32
CA PHE A 124 -1.39 6.57 0.08
C PHE A 124 -1.64 7.91 0.78
N ASP A 125 -0.61 8.46 1.40
CA ASP A 125 -0.63 9.79 1.99
C ASP A 125 0.24 10.72 1.15
N LEU A 126 -0.40 11.41 0.22
CA LEU A 126 0.25 12.33 -0.71
C LEU A 126 0.29 13.77 -0.18
N SER A 127 -0.11 13.99 1.06
CA SER A 127 -0.05 15.32 1.70
C SER A 127 1.42 15.75 1.88
N GLY A 128 1.84 16.78 1.15
CA GLY A 128 3.18 17.35 1.23
C GLY A 128 4.13 17.01 0.08
N GLU A 129 3.67 16.28 -0.94
CA GLU A 129 4.47 15.97 -2.14
C GLU A 129 3.97 16.76 -3.35
N GLU A 130 4.44 18.01 -3.47
CA GLU A 130 3.89 18.95 -4.47
C GLU A 130 4.49 18.84 -5.89
N SER A 131 5.51 18.02 -6.17
CA SER A 131 6.20 18.20 -7.45
C SER A 131 6.93 16.99 -8.07
N SER A 132 6.66 15.75 -7.68
CA SER A 132 7.32 14.63 -8.34
C SER A 132 6.45 14.00 -9.43
N GLU A 133 7.09 13.53 -10.52
CA GLU A 133 6.40 12.74 -11.56
C GLU A 133 5.69 11.50 -10.97
N HIS A 134 6.24 10.94 -9.89
CA HIS A 134 5.66 9.82 -9.18
C HIS A 134 4.43 10.21 -8.35
N ALA A 135 4.41 11.42 -7.79
CA ALA A 135 3.24 11.94 -7.08
C ALA A 135 2.06 12.11 -8.05
N ALA A 136 2.29 12.64 -9.24
CA ALA A 136 1.26 12.77 -10.27
C ALA A 136 0.67 11.41 -10.68
N ALA A 137 1.51 10.38 -10.83
CA ALA A 137 1.04 9.03 -11.15
C ALA A 137 0.25 8.38 -10.00
N LEU A 138 0.56 8.71 -8.76
CA LEU A 138 -0.13 8.21 -7.59
C LEU A 138 -1.35 9.06 -7.20
N GLU A 139 -1.46 10.27 -7.72
CA GLU A 139 -2.58 11.17 -7.40
C GLU A 139 -3.93 10.57 -7.77
N MET A 140 -3.97 9.77 -8.84
CA MET A 140 -5.15 8.99 -9.21
C MET A 140 -5.60 8.01 -8.10
N PHE A 141 -4.71 7.65 -7.17
CA PHE A 141 -4.99 6.76 -6.06
C PHE A 141 -5.09 7.47 -4.70
N LYS A 142 -5.10 8.81 -4.67
CA LYS A 142 -5.14 9.59 -3.41
C LYS A 142 -6.34 9.27 -2.52
N ASN A 143 -7.48 8.94 -3.13
CA ASN A 143 -8.71 8.58 -2.43
C ASN A 143 -8.97 7.07 -2.42
N ALA A 144 -8.09 6.27 -3.02
CA ALA A 144 -8.25 4.84 -3.12
C ALA A 144 -8.05 4.15 -1.76
N LYS A 145 -8.97 3.29 -1.40
CA LYS A 145 -8.91 2.46 -0.20
C LYS A 145 -8.58 1.03 -0.60
N PHE A 146 -7.35 0.63 -0.34
CA PHE A 146 -6.88 -0.74 -0.57
C PHE A 146 -7.26 -1.59 0.63
N LYS A 147 -8.00 -2.66 0.41
CA LYS A 147 -8.44 -3.57 1.47
C LYS A 147 -7.50 -4.76 1.60
N ARG A 148 -7.16 -5.14 2.82
CA ARG A 148 -6.34 -6.31 3.10
C ARG A 148 -7.08 -7.58 2.68
N THR A 149 -6.40 -8.44 1.91
CA THR A 149 -6.90 -9.74 1.47
C THR A 149 -6.13 -10.91 2.07
N LYS A 150 -4.93 -10.65 2.56
CA LYS A 150 -4.07 -11.65 3.22
C LYS A 150 -3.23 -11.01 4.33
#